data_029eec62b3f6524ccf341ebed381dc01
#
_entry.id   029eec62b3f6524ccf341ebed381dc01
#
_cell.length_a   1.000
_cell.length_b   1.000
_cell.length_c   1.000
_cell.angle_alpha   90.00
_cell.angle_beta   90.00
_cell.angle_gamma   90.00
#
_symmetry.space_group_name_H-M   'P 1'
#
loop_
_entity.id
_entity.type
_entity.pdbx_description
1 polymer ?
#
loop_
_entity_poly.entity_id
_entity_poly.type
_entity_poly.pdbx_seq_one_letter_code
_entity_poly.pdbx_strand_id
1 'polypeptide(L)'
;MKYKTIIEPFRIKMVESIRMTTEKEREKFLKEAKYNLFLLKADDVIIDLLTDSGTAAMSSKQWSGMMIGDESYAGAKSWKKMEATIKNLTGYRHVLPTHQGRAAERILYGCMGGKGKTFISNTHFDTTRANIEFSNAEAIDCPTKIGKKPSAKHPFK
;
A
#
# COMPACT_ATOMS: atom_id res chain seq x y z
N MET A 1 17.48 -14.68 -16.63
CA MET A 1 16.21 -13.92 -16.76
C MET A 1 16.55 -12.51 -17.24
N LYS A 2 16.00 -12.06 -18.38
CA LYS A 2 16.14 -10.66 -18.80
C LYS A 2 14.98 -9.88 -18.14
N TYR A 3 15.29 -8.99 -17.24
CA TYR A 3 14.29 -8.07 -16.69
C TYR A 3 13.83 -7.09 -17.77
N LYS A 4 12.52 -6.93 -17.93
CA LYS A 4 11.93 -5.97 -18.87
C LYS A 4 11.83 -4.56 -18.27
N THR A 5 11.98 -4.46 -16.96
CA THR A 5 11.93 -3.19 -16.24
C THR A 5 13.32 -2.57 -16.17
N ILE A 6 13.42 -1.29 -16.50
CA ILE A 6 14.64 -0.53 -16.32
C ILE A 6 14.82 -0.29 -14.83
N ILE A 7 15.91 -0.83 -14.26
CA ILE A 7 16.30 -0.56 -12.88
C ILE A 7 17.31 0.57 -12.90
N GLU A 8 16.89 1.74 -12.43
CA GLU A 8 17.79 2.89 -12.30
C GLU A 8 18.74 2.71 -11.13
N PRO A 9 20.06 2.94 -11.32
CA PRO A 9 20.99 2.90 -10.20
C PRO A 9 20.76 4.10 -9.26
N PHE A 10 20.88 3.87 -7.95
CA PHE A 10 20.71 4.90 -6.94
C PHE A 10 21.83 4.85 -5.91
N ARG A 11 22.04 5.97 -5.22
CA ARG A 11 22.92 6.06 -4.04
C ARG A 11 22.07 6.36 -2.82
N ILE A 12 22.31 5.61 -1.75
CA ILE A 12 21.69 5.89 -0.45
C ILE A 12 22.48 7.05 0.20
N LYS A 13 21.76 8.15 0.47
CA LYS A 13 22.35 9.35 1.10
C LYS A 13 22.07 9.43 2.59
N MET A 14 21.15 8.62 3.10
CA MET A 14 20.78 8.60 4.51
C MET A 14 20.86 7.18 5.02
N VAL A 15 21.49 7.00 6.15
CA VAL A 15 21.64 5.71 6.83
C VAL A 15 21.22 5.90 8.28
N GLU A 16 20.29 5.08 8.73
CA GLU A 16 19.87 5.02 10.12
C GLU A 16 20.51 3.81 10.79
N SER A 17 21.11 4.03 11.96
CA SER A 17 21.70 2.94 12.73
C SER A 17 20.62 2.11 13.40
N ILE A 18 20.68 0.79 13.24
CA ILE A 18 19.81 -0.15 13.93
C ILE A 18 20.63 -0.99 14.92
N ARG A 19 19.98 -1.45 15.99
CA ARG A 19 20.57 -2.38 16.93
C ARG A 19 20.67 -3.77 16.29
N MET A 20 21.87 -4.37 16.28
CA MET A 20 22.02 -5.78 15.92
C MET A 20 21.62 -6.66 17.10
N THR A 21 20.57 -7.43 16.91
CA THR A 21 20.12 -8.43 17.89
C THR A 21 20.67 -9.81 17.58
N THR A 22 20.98 -10.58 18.60
CA THR A 22 21.38 -11.98 18.45
C THR A 22 20.16 -12.87 18.18
N GLU A 23 20.40 -14.07 17.65
CA GLU A 23 19.33 -15.05 17.43
C GLU A 23 18.58 -15.38 18.73
N LYS A 24 19.28 -15.58 19.83
CA LYS A 24 18.68 -15.87 21.14
C LYS A 24 17.79 -14.73 21.65
N GLU A 25 18.22 -13.47 21.47
CA GLU A 25 17.40 -12.31 21.82
C GLU A 25 16.12 -12.29 20.98
N ARG A 26 16.21 -12.50 19.66
CA ARG A 26 15.04 -12.53 18.77
C ARG A 26 14.06 -13.64 19.12
N GLU A 27 14.55 -14.84 19.44
CA GLU A 27 13.69 -15.93 19.95
C GLU A 27 12.95 -15.55 21.23
N LYS A 28 13.66 -14.89 22.17
CA LYS A 28 13.06 -14.40 23.41
C LYS A 28 11.97 -13.37 23.11
N PHE A 29 12.24 -12.36 22.30
CA PHE A 29 11.27 -11.32 21.94
C PHE A 29 10.03 -11.91 21.26
N LEU A 30 10.21 -12.87 20.35
CA LEU A 30 9.09 -13.56 19.71
C LEU A 30 8.22 -14.33 20.71
N LYS A 31 8.84 -15.02 21.68
CA LYS A 31 8.10 -15.73 22.74
C LYS A 31 7.34 -14.74 23.64
N GLU A 32 7.97 -13.64 24.05
CA GLU A 32 7.34 -12.58 24.85
C GLU A 32 6.17 -11.94 24.10
N ALA A 33 6.32 -11.71 22.79
CA ALA A 33 5.27 -11.23 21.90
C ALA A 33 4.20 -12.29 21.58
N LYS A 34 4.30 -13.52 22.15
CA LYS A 34 3.38 -14.64 21.86
C LYS A 34 3.27 -14.92 20.35
N TYR A 35 4.37 -14.74 19.62
CA TYR A 35 4.45 -14.86 18.15
C TYR A 35 3.55 -13.89 17.37
N ASN A 36 3.06 -12.85 18.00
CA ASN A 36 2.36 -11.75 17.34
C ASN A 36 3.35 -10.64 16.96
N LEU A 37 3.62 -10.50 15.67
CA LEU A 37 4.61 -9.55 15.16
C LEU A 37 4.26 -8.08 15.51
N PHE A 38 2.99 -7.75 15.69
CA PHE A 38 2.57 -6.41 16.07
C PHE A 38 2.90 -6.03 17.53
N LEU A 39 3.33 -6.99 18.35
CA LEU A 39 3.76 -6.76 19.73
C LEU A 39 5.29 -6.65 19.86
N LEU A 40 6.03 -6.81 18.76
CA LEU A 40 7.47 -6.58 18.74
C LEU A 40 7.76 -5.07 18.80
N LYS A 41 8.83 -4.70 19.49
CA LYS A 41 9.35 -3.33 19.44
C LYS A 41 10.14 -3.13 18.16
N ALA A 42 9.96 -1.98 17.49
CA ALA A 42 10.66 -1.66 16.24
C ALA A 42 12.19 -1.74 16.40
N ASP A 43 12.72 -1.30 17.55
CA ASP A 43 14.16 -1.32 17.85
C ASP A 43 14.77 -2.72 17.91
N ASP A 44 13.95 -3.75 18.08
CA ASP A 44 14.39 -5.15 18.18
C ASP A 44 14.28 -5.89 16.83
N VAL A 45 13.77 -5.21 15.78
CA VAL A 45 13.58 -5.78 14.44
C VAL A 45 14.74 -5.37 13.54
N ILE A 46 15.46 -6.36 12.98
CA ILE A 46 16.59 -6.10 12.07
C ILE A 46 16.10 -5.89 10.64
N ILE A 47 15.15 -6.72 10.19
CA ILE A 47 14.57 -6.64 8.85
C ILE A 47 13.07 -6.58 9.02
N ASP A 48 12.48 -5.45 8.68
CA ASP A 48 11.03 -5.25 8.72
C ASP A 48 10.44 -5.50 7.33
N LEU A 49 9.71 -6.62 7.20
CA LEU A 49 8.97 -6.98 5.99
C LEU A 49 7.44 -6.77 6.17
N LEU A 50 7.03 -6.30 7.33
CA LEU A 50 5.62 -6.08 7.65
C LEU A 50 5.19 -4.64 7.37
N THR A 51 6.05 -3.68 7.66
CA THR A 51 5.80 -2.26 7.38
C THR A 51 6.04 -1.98 5.90
N ASP A 52 4.98 -1.93 5.11
CA ASP A 52 5.03 -1.75 3.67
C ASP A 52 4.59 -0.34 3.22
N SER A 53 3.99 0.43 4.11
CA SER A 53 3.45 1.76 3.81
C SER A 53 4.33 2.86 4.43
N GLY A 54 4.72 3.85 3.61
CA GLY A 54 5.44 5.04 4.08
C GLY A 54 6.93 4.84 4.39
N THR A 55 7.49 3.69 4.06
CA THR A 55 8.91 3.36 4.28
C THR A 55 9.77 3.55 3.02
N ALA A 56 9.18 3.94 1.91
CA ALA A 56 9.89 4.08 0.65
C ALA A 56 10.90 5.23 0.70
N ALA A 57 12.10 4.98 0.15
CA ALA A 57 13.07 6.03 -0.06
C ALA A 57 12.55 7.07 -1.05
N MET A 58 12.78 8.34 -0.76
CA MET A 58 12.44 9.44 -1.66
C MET A 58 13.66 9.91 -2.42
N SER A 59 13.49 10.18 -3.71
CA SER A 59 14.55 10.78 -4.51
C SER A 59 14.81 12.25 -4.10
N SER A 60 16.00 12.76 -4.43
CA SER A 60 16.29 14.18 -4.21
C SER A 60 15.35 15.11 -4.96
N LYS A 61 14.82 14.67 -6.12
CA LYS A 61 13.81 15.43 -6.89
C LYS A 61 12.44 15.44 -6.19
N GLN A 62 12.04 14.33 -5.55
CA GLN A 62 10.82 14.30 -4.73
C GLN A 62 10.94 15.23 -3.52
N TRP A 63 12.07 15.20 -2.79
CA TRP A 63 12.34 16.13 -1.70
C TRP A 63 12.31 17.59 -2.17
N SER A 64 12.97 17.90 -3.29
CA SER A 64 12.92 19.23 -3.90
C SER A 64 11.49 19.63 -4.27
N GLY A 65 10.71 18.71 -4.84
CA GLY A 65 9.31 18.93 -5.16
C GLY A 65 8.46 19.29 -3.95
N MET A 66 8.71 18.64 -2.81
CA MET A 66 8.04 18.98 -1.55
C MET A 66 8.39 20.38 -1.05
N MET A 67 9.67 20.79 -1.19
CA MET A 67 10.12 22.11 -0.73
C MET A 67 9.56 23.27 -1.57
N ILE A 68 9.24 23.04 -2.84
CA ILE A 68 8.67 24.06 -3.76
C ILE A 68 7.16 23.95 -3.94
N GLY A 69 6.53 22.95 -3.27
CA GLY A 69 5.09 22.79 -3.23
C GLY A 69 4.42 23.99 -2.54
N ASP A 70 3.25 24.38 -3.02
CA ASP A 70 2.50 25.48 -2.42
C ASP A 70 1.39 24.97 -1.48
N GLU A 71 1.15 25.69 -0.41
CA GLU A 71 0.11 25.45 0.59
C GLU A 71 -1.05 26.44 0.40
N SER A 72 -1.71 26.36 -0.75
CA SER A 72 -2.84 27.22 -1.05
C SER A 72 -4.17 26.57 -0.68
N TYR A 73 -5.05 27.27 0.01
CA TYR A 73 -6.40 26.77 0.32
C TYR A 73 -7.20 26.39 -0.93
N ALA A 74 -7.05 27.15 -2.01
CA ALA A 74 -7.67 26.87 -3.31
C ALA A 74 -6.75 27.31 -4.46
N GLY A 75 -6.86 26.64 -5.58
CA GLY A 75 -6.13 27.00 -6.81
C GLY A 75 -4.63 26.73 -6.77
N ALA A 76 -4.16 25.85 -5.89
CA ALA A 76 -2.75 25.47 -5.76
C ALA A 76 -2.14 25.05 -7.10
N LYS A 77 -0.95 25.59 -7.41
CA LYS A 77 -0.20 25.22 -8.62
C LYS A 77 0.23 23.75 -8.58
N SER A 78 0.64 23.27 -7.41
CA SER A 78 1.01 21.86 -7.18
C SER A 78 -0.15 20.91 -7.48
N TRP A 79 -1.35 21.26 -7.05
CA TRP A 79 -2.56 20.50 -7.36
C TRP A 79 -2.81 20.42 -8.87
N LYS A 80 -2.81 21.56 -9.56
CA LYS A 80 -3.03 21.61 -11.01
C LYS A 80 -2.00 20.77 -11.77
N LYS A 81 -0.73 20.82 -11.34
CA LYS A 81 0.34 20.02 -11.93
C LYS A 81 0.13 18.52 -11.70
N MET A 82 -0.24 18.12 -10.49
CA MET A 82 -0.53 16.73 -10.14
C MET A 82 -1.73 16.21 -10.93
N GLU A 83 -2.84 16.96 -10.97
CA GLU A 83 -4.03 16.61 -11.71
C GLU A 83 -3.74 16.40 -13.21
N ALA A 84 -3.03 17.34 -13.82
CA ALA A 84 -2.65 17.25 -15.24
C ALA A 84 -1.76 16.03 -15.50
N THR A 85 -0.81 15.75 -14.61
CA THR A 85 0.07 14.57 -14.71
C THR A 85 -0.71 13.27 -14.64
N ILE A 86 -1.62 13.15 -13.67
CA ILE A 86 -2.45 11.94 -13.51
C ILE A 86 -3.34 11.75 -14.73
N LYS A 87 -4.00 12.81 -15.21
CA LYS A 87 -4.82 12.75 -16.43
C LYS A 87 -4.02 12.30 -17.66
N ASN A 88 -2.79 12.81 -17.80
CA ASN A 88 -1.92 12.42 -18.91
C ASN A 88 -1.48 10.94 -18.83
N LEU A 89 -1.19 10.44 -17.63
CA LEU A 89 -0.76 9.06 -17.44
C LEU A 89 -1.89 8.04 -17.56
N THR A 90 -3.08 8.37 -17.07
CA THR A 90 -4.20 7.43 -16.94
C THR A 90 -5.28 7.59 -17.99
N GLY A 91 -5.38 8.76 -18.62
CA GLY A 91 -6.48 9.13 -19.51
C GLY A 91 -7.81 9.42 -18.79
N TYR A 92 -7.86 9.36 -17.46
CA TYR A 92 -9.07 9.64 -16.72
C TYR A 92 -9.45 11.12 -16.75
N ARG A 93 -10.73 11.39 -16.92
CA ARG A 93 -11.29 12.74 -17.00
C ARG A 93 -11.26 13.47 -15.65
N HIS A 94 -11.49 12.75 -14.56
CA HIS A 94 -11.62 13.30 -13.22
C HIS A 94 -10.57 12.70 -12.28
N VAL A 95 -10.04 13.52 -11.41
CA VAL A 95 -9.10 13.14 -10.36
C VAL A 95 -9.63 13.67 -9.03
N LEU A 96 -9.91 12.80 -8.09
CA LEU A 96 -10.41 13.12 -6.77
C LEU A 96 -9.42 12.61 -5.72
N PRO A 97 -8.55 13.46 -5.18
CA PRO A 97 -7.60 13.03 -4.15
C PRO A 97 -8.31 12.77 -2.84
N THR A 98 -7.85 11.73 -2.15
CA THR A 98 -8.25 11.41 -0.78
C THR A 98 -7.02 11.35 0.10
N HIS A 99 -7.19 11.48 1.42
CA HIS A 99 -6.03 11.45 2.33
C HIS A 99 -5.36 10.07 2.40
N GLN A 100 -6.06 8.99 2.00
CA GLN A 100 -5.52 7.63 1.92
C GLN A 100 -6.42 6.72 1.08
N GLY A 101 -5.88 5.58 0.61
CA GLY A 101 -6.58 4.65 -0.28
C GLY A 101 -7.88 4.10 0.32
N ARG A 102 -7.88 3.71 1.60
CA ARG A 102 -9.10 3.19 2.25
C ARG A 102 -10.23 4.22 2.39
N ALA A 103 -9.90 5.51 2.39
CA ALA A 103 -10.91 6.57 2.32
C ALA A 103 -11.53 6.65 0.92
N ALA A 104 -10.73 6.46 -0.14
CA ALA A 104 -11.24 6.35 -1.50
C ALA A 104 -12.19 5.16 -1.64
N GLU A 105 -11.83 3.98 -1.10
CA GLU A 105 -12.71 2.81 -1.06
C GLU A 105 -14.03 3.11 -0.33
N ARG A 106 -13.96 3.78 0.82
CA ARG A 106 -15.14 4.15 1.60
C ARG A 106 -16.10 5.03 0.82
N ILE A 107 -15.57 6.03 0.11
CA ILE A 107 -16.36 6.94 -0.74
C ILE A 107 -16.94 6.17 -1.92
N LEU A 108 -16.12 5.38 -2.62
CA LEU A 108 -16.53 4.61 -3.80
C LEU A 108 -17.70 3.66 -3.47
N TYR A 109 -17.54 2.82 -2.44
CA TYR A 109 -18.57 1.86 -2.06
C TYR A 109 -19.76 2.52 -1.37
N GLY A 110 -19.58 3.69 -0.75
CA GLY A 110 -20.69 4.51 -0.29
C GLY A 110 -21.58 5.02 -1.42
N CYS A 111 -20.98 5.29 -2.59
CA CYS A 111 -21.73 5.74 -3.79
C CYS A 111 -22.29 4.56 -4.61
N MET A 112 -21.55 3.47 -4.74
CA MET A 112 -21.86 2.36 -5.65
C MET A 112 -22.50 1.15 -4.97
N GLY A 113 -22.32 1.01 -3.66
CA GLY A 113 -22.81 -0.11 -2.87
C GLY A 113 -24.33 -0.08 -2.61
N GLY A 114 -24.76 -0.83 -1.61
CA GLY A 114 -26.16 -0.94 -1.21
C GLY A 114 -26.70 -2.36 -1.33
N LYS A 115 -27.85 -2.59 -0.72
CA LYS A 115 -28.53 -3.89 -0.71
C LYS A 115 -28.77 -4.42 -2.13
N GLY A 116 -28.43 -5.67 -2.37
CA GLY A 116 -28.59 -6.33 -3.67
C GLY A 116 -27.46 -6.04 -4.67
N LYS A 117 -26.42 -5.31 -4.25
CA LYS A 117 -25.20 -5.13 -5.05
C LYS A 117 -24.16 -6.17 -4.66
N THR A 118 -23.45 -6.69 -5.66
CA THR A 118 -22.35 -7.66 -5.46
C THR A 118 -21.10 -7.16 -6.14
N PHE A 119 -20.01 -7.21 -5.42
CA PHE A 119 -18.66 -6.90 -5.93
C PHE A 119 -17.82 -8.17 -5.92
N ILE A 120 -17.18 -8.45 -7.04
CA ILE A 120 -16.38 -9.67 -7.21
C ILE A 120 -14.90 -9.31 -7.37
N SER A 121 -14.02 -10.12 -6.78
CA SER A 121 -12.58 -10.04 -6.92
C SER A 121 -11.99 -11.45 -6.87
N ASN A 122 -10.74 -11.62 -7.32
CA ASN A 122 -10.01 -12.87 -7.04
C ASN A 122 -9.82 -13.07 -5.53
N THR A 123 -9.49 -12.00 -4.80
CA THR A 123 -9.43 -11.94 -3.34
C THR A 123 -9.52 -10.47 -2.94
N HIS A 124 -10.50 -10.12 -2.13
CA HIS A 124 -10.61 -8.75 -1.61
C HIS A 124 -9.56 -8.53 -0.52
N PHE A 125 -8.94 -7.36 -0.56
CA PHE A 125 -8.19 -6.86 0.58
C PHE A 125 -9.14 -6.59 1.76
N ASP A 126 -8.65 -6.61 2.99
CA ASP A 126 -9.49 -6.52 4.19
C ASP A 126 -10.32 -5.23 4.26
N THR A 127 -9.70 -4.07 3.99
CA THR A 127 -10.41 -2.77 3.97
C THR A 127 -11.40 -2.67 2.82
N THR A 128 -11.10 -3.25 1.68
CA THR A 128 -11.99 -3.28 0.52
C THR A 128 -13.25 -4.06 0.85
N ARG A 129 -13.12 -5.29 1.38
CA ARG A 129 -14.23 -6.11 1.84
C ARG A 129 -15.06 -5.37 2.89
N ALA A 130 -14.40 -4.82 3.92
CA ALA A 130 -15.06 -4.10 4.99
C ALA A 130 -15.90 -2.92 4.46
N ASN A 131 -15.38 -2.14 3.51
CA ASN A 131 -16.11 -1.01 2.94
C ASN A 131 -17.27 -1.46 2.05
N ILE A 132 -17.15 -2.57 1.31
CA ILE A 132 -18.24 -3.16 0.55
C ILE A 132 -19.36 -3.60 1.49
N GLU A 133 -19.06 -4.42 2.48
CA GLU A 133 -20.02 -4.96 3.45
C GLU A 133 -20.66 -3.85 4.30
N PHE A 134 -19.88 -2.82 4.69
CA PHE A 134 -20.41 -1.66 5.38
C PHE A 134 -21.44 -0.87 4.56
N SER A 135 -21.35 -0.91 3.22
CA SER A 135 -22.33 -0.31 2.32
C SER A 135 -23.60 -1.15 2.17
N ASN A 136 -23.75 -2.27 2.89
CA ASN A 136 -24.78 -3.30 2.73
C ASN A 136 -24.74 -4.02 1.37
N ALA A 137 -23.60 -4.04 0.71
CA ALA A 137 -23.36 -4.84 -0.49
C ALA A 137 -22.65 -6.16 -0.11
N GLU A 138 -22.55 -7.08 -1.05
CA GLU A 138 -21.91 -8.37 -0.90
C GLU A 138 -20.52 -8.38 -1.56
N ALA A 139 -19.49 -8.88 -0.87
CA ALA A 139 -18.14 -9.08 -1.41
C ALA A 139 -17.89 -10.57 -1.65
N ILE A 140 -17.69 -10.97 -2.90
CA ILE A 140 -17.47 -12.37 -3.28
C ILE A 140 -16.04 -12.55 -3.81
N ASP A 141 -15.28 -13.47 -3.15
CA ASP A 141 -13.96 -13.87 -3.63
C ASP A 141 -14.08 -15.01 -4.64
N CYS A 142 -13.50 -14.80 -5.82
CA CYS A 142 -13.49 -15.75 -6.93
C CYS A 142 -12.06 -16.16 -7.32
N PRO A 143 -11.25 -16.71 -6.39
CA PRO A 143 -9.91 -17.16 -6.74
C PRO A 143 -9.95 -18.35 -7.70
N THR A 144 -8.95 -18.46 -8.56
CA THR A 144 -8.83 -19.60 -9.47
C THR A 144 -8.71 -20.91 -8.67
N LYS A 145 -9.09 -22.05 -9.30
CA LYS A 145 -8.96 -23.36 -8.64
C LYS A 145 -7.52 -23.64 -8.18
N ILE A 146 -6.52 -23.21 -8.97
CA ILE A 146 -5.11 -23.38 -8.62
C ILE A 146 -4.67 -22.43 -7.51
N GLY A 147 -5.23 -21.21 -7.47
CA GLY A 147 -4.97 -20.21 -6.42
C GLY A 147 -5.43 -20.67 -5.03
N LYS A 148 -6.43 -21.55 -4.96
CA LYS A 148 -6.91 -22.16 -3.70
C LYS A 148 -5.96 -23.22 -3.14
N LYS A 149 -4.91 -23.60 -3.85
CA LYS A 149 -3.94 -24.62 -3.42
C LYS A 149 -2.60 -23.95 -3.10
N PRO A 150 -2.25 -23.71 -1.83
CA PRO A 150 -0.99 -23.03 -1.46
C PRO A 150 0.26 -23.72 -2.00
N SER A 151 0.26 -25.07 -2.04
CA SER A 151 1.36 -25.88 -2.54
C SER A 151 1.48 -25.94 -4.07
N ALA A 152 0.52 -25.41 -4.82
CA ALA A 152 0.57 -25.46 -6.28
C ALA A 152 1.66 -24.52 -6.80
N LYS A 153 2.53 -25.07 -7.68
CA LYS A 153 3.54 -24.30 -8.38
C LYS A 153 2.92 -23.74 -9.67
N HIS A 154 2.62 -22.46 -9.66
CA HIS A 154 2.09 -21.74 -10.83
C HIS A 154 2.53 -20.28 -10.79
N PRO A 155 2.95 -19.68 -11.93
CA PRO A 155 3.44 -18.31 -11.96
C PRO A 155 2.37 -17.25 -11.63
N PHE A 156 1.09 -17.61 -11.85
CA PHE A 156 -0.06 -16.72 -11.59
C PHE A 156 -1.15 -17.51 -10.87
N LYS A 157 -1.20 -17.39 -9.55
CA LYS A 157 -2.24 -18.01 -8.74
C LYS A 157 -2.88 -17.03 -7.76
#